data_2685ba16caaefa89f8666222f30467df
#
_entry.id   2685ba16caaefa89f8666222f30467df
#
_cell.length_a   1.000
_cell.length_b   1.000
_cell.length_c   1.000
_cell.angle_alpha   90.00
_cell.angle_beta   90.00
_cell.angle_gamma   90.00
#
_symmetry.space_group_name_H-M   'P 1'
#
loop_
_entity.id
_entity.type
_entity.pdbx_description
1 polymer ?
#
loop_
_entity_poly.entity_id
_entity_poly.type
_entity_poly.pdbx_seq_one_letter_code
_entity_poly.pdbx_strand_id
1 'polypeptide(L)' 'IGRNRLFTWLRENGYIMKNTVNGFSNMPTQMAMELGLFEVKEHHYDRGEDTILGSTTLVTVKGQKYFINLFLKQAA' A
#
# COMPACT_ATOMS: atom_id res chain seq x y z
N ILE A 1 8.95 13.62 -1.19
CA ILE A 1 8.34 12.82 -2.26
C ILE A 1 6.83 12.89 -2.13
N GLY A 2 6.15 13.22 -3.21
CA GLY A 2 4.69 13.23 -3.23
C GLY A 2 4.11 11.82 -3.10
N ARG A 3 2.89 11.72 -2.54
CA ARG A 3 2.21 10.44 -2.32
C ARG A 3 2.13 9.60 -3.60
N ASN A 4 1.80 10.22 -4.74
CA ASN A 4 1.68 9.50 -6.00
C ASN A 4 3.02 8.93 -6.47
N ARG A 5 4.11 9.67 -6.28
CA ARG A 5 5.46 9.19 -6.61
C ARG A 5 5.87 8.01 -5.74
N LEU A 6 5.53 8.06 -4.46
CA LEU A 6 5.81 6.97 -3.54
C LEU A 6 5.10 5.69 -3.97
N PHE A 7 3.81 5.75 -4.26
CA PHE A 7 3.06 4.58 -4.71
C PHE A 7 3.55 4.06 -6.05
N THR A 8 3.92 4.94 -6.98
CA THR A 8 4.52 4.53 -8.25
C THR A 8 5.81 3.76 -8.01
N TRP A 9 6.69 4.27 -7.17
CA TRP A 9 7.93 3.61 -6.81
C TRP A 9 7.67 2.23 -6.17
N LEU A 10 6.69 2.17 -5.26
CA LEU A 10 6.33 0.92 -4.58
C LEU A 10 5.82 -0.13 -5.58
N ARG A 11 5.03 0.27 -6.55
CA ARG A 11 4.56 -0.63 -7.61
C ARG A 11 5.72 -1.13 -8.47
N GLU A 12 6.62 -0.25 -8.86
CA GLU A 12 7.77 -0.60 -9.70
C GLU A 12 8.73 -1.56 -9.01
N ASN A 13 8.82 -1.47 -7.69
CA ASN A 13 9.72 -2.29 -6.89
C ASN A 13 9.07 -3.53 -6.27
N GLY A 14 7.81 -3.81 -6.60
CA GLY A 14 7.14 -5.04 -6.21
C GLY A 14 6.58 -5.04 -4.78
N TYR A 15 6.40 -3.88 -4.16
CA TYR A 15 5.79 -3.78 -2.83
C TYR A 15 4.28 -3.60 -2.89
N ILE A 16 3.78 -2.99 -3.96
CA ILE A 16 2.36 -2.79 -4.21
C ILE A 16 2.01 -3.46 -5.54
N MET A 17 0.84 -4.07 -5.62
CA MET A 17 0.37 -4.69 -6.86
C MET A 17 0.12 -3.63 -7.93
N LYS A 18 0.50 -3.93 -9.17
CA LYS A 18 0.35 -3.02 -10.30
C LYS A 18 -1.10 -2.87 -10.72
N ASN A 19 -1.89 -3.92 -10.55
CA ASN A 19 -3.27 -3.96 -11.02
C ASN A 19 -4.25 -3.90 -9.86
N THR A 20 -5.45 -3.37 -10.13
CA THR A 20 -6.56 -3.42 -9.20
C THR A 20 -7.02 -4.87 -9.04
N VAL A 21 -7.16 -5.33 -7.79
CA VAL A 21 -7.61 -6.67 -7.47
C VAL A 21 -8.96 -6.58 -6.76
N ASN A 22 -9.99 -7.21 -7.31
CA ASN A 22 -11.34 -7.24 -6.74
C ASN A 22 -11.90 -5.85 -6.41
N GLY A 23 -11.60 -4.87 -7.27
CA GLY A 23 -12.03 -3.49 -7.06
C GLY A 23 -11.18 -2.68 -6.09
N PHE A 24 -10.17 -3.28 -5.47
CA PHE A 24 -9.27 -2.59 -4.55
C PHE A 24 -7.99 -2.17 -5.27
N SER A 25 -7.61 -0.91 -5.12
CA SER A 25 -6.37 -0.39 -5.67
C SER A 25 -5.29 -0.29 -4.59
N ASN A 26 -4.03 -0.24 -5.01
CA ASN A 26 -2.87 -0.08 -4.12
C ASN A 26 -2.77 -1.17 -3.04
N MET A 27 -3.15 -2.40 -3.39
CA MET A 27 -3.02 -3.52 -2.47
C MET A 27 -1.56 -3.95 -2.35
N PRO A 28 -1.06 -4.22 -1.13
CA PRO A 28 0.30 -4.71 -0.95
C PRO A 28 0.47 -6.10 -1.56
N THR A 29 1.67 -6.38 -2.06
CA THR A 29 2.02 -7.73 -2.49
C THR A 29 2.14 -8.65 -1.27
N GLN A 30 2.09 -9.96 -1.51
CA GLN A 30 2.24 -10.94 -0.42
C GLN A 30 3.58 -10.76 0.30
N MET A 31 4.65 -10.53 -0.43
CA MET A 31 5.98 -10.29 0.15
C MET A 31 5.97 -9.09 1.10
N ALA A 32 5.35 -7.99 0.69
CA ALA A 32 5.28 -6.79 1.53
C ALA A 32 4.45 -7.02 2.80
N MET A 33 3.36 -7.79 2.68
CA MET A 33 2.54 -8.15 3.84
C MET A 33 3.28 -9.07 4.82
N GLU A 34 4.03 -10.03 4.30
CA GLU A 34 4.85 -10.93 5.13
C GLU A 34 5.93 -10.19 5.89
N LEU A 35 6.50 -9.14 5.29
CA LEU A 35 7.48 -8.29 5.96
C LEU A 35 6.84 -7.34 6.98
N GLY A 36 5.51 -7.24 7.00
CA GLY A 36 4.80 -6.36 7.92
C GLY A 36 4.94 -4.87 7.60
N LEU A 37 5.13 -4.54 6.33
CA LEU A 37 5.37 -3.16 5.89
C LEU A 37 4.09 -2.33 5.75
N PHE A 38 2.96 -3.00 5.53
CA PHE A 38 1.68 -2.34 5.29
C PHE A 38 0.58 -2.92 6.15
N GLU A 39 -0.41 -2.09 6.41
CA GLU A 39 -1.68 -2.48 7.03
C GLU A 39 -2.80 -2.05 6.08
N VAL A 40 -3.74 -2.96 5.81
CA VAL A 40 -4.90 -2.66 4.97
C VAL A 40 -6.14 -2.60 5.86
N LYS A 41 -6.82 -1.46 5.81
CA LYS A 41 -8.10 -1.28 6.51
C LYS A 41 -9.22 -1.30 5.50
N GLU A 42 -10.20 -2.15 5.74
CA GLU A 42 -11.40 -2.25 4.91
C GLU A 42 -12.49 -1.36 5.49
N HIS A 43 -13.24 -0.73 4.58
CA HIS A 43 -14.35 0.15 4.92
C HIS A 43 -15.61 -0.35 4.26
N HIS A 44 -16.72 -0.28 5.00
CA HIS A 44 -18.04 -0.59 4.47
C HIS A 44 -18.89 0.68 4.52
N TYR A 45 -19.42 1.07 3.38
CA TYR A 45 -20.31 2.21 3.28
C TYR A 45 -21.67 1.75 2.79
N ASP A 46 -22.70 2.01 3.56
CA ASP A 46 -24.07 1.73 3.15
C ASP A 46 -24.62 2.95 2.40
N ARG A 47 -25.02 2.73 1.14
CA ARG A 47 -25.71 3.74 0.33
C ARG A 47 -27.07 3.16 -0.07
N GLY A 48 -28.08 3.41 0.75
CA GLY A 48 -29.41 2.87 0.50
C GLY A 48 -29.37 1.34 0.50
N GLU A 49 -29.66 0.72 -0.66
CA GLU A 49 -29.69 -0.73 -0.80
C GLU A 49 -28.31 -1.34 -1.13
N ASP A 50 -27.32 -0.51 -1.49
CA ASP A 50 -26.02 -0.99 -1.91
C ASP A 50 -24.97 -0.78 -0.81
N THR A 51 -24.16 -1.81 -0.59
CA THR A 51 -22.99 -1.71 0.28
C THR A 51 -21.75 -1.50 -0.58
N ILE A 52 -21.03 -0.41 -0.37
CA ILE A 52 -19.79 -0.13 -1.06
C ILE A 52 -18.61 -0.57 -0.19
N LEU A 53 -17.75 -1.41 -0.75
CA LEU A 53 -16.53 -1.85 -0.09
C LEU A 53 -15.36 -0.99 -0.56
N GLY A 54 -14.59 -0.47 0.37
CA GLY A 54 -13.38 0.26 0.08
C GLY A 54 -12.23 -0.21 0.96
N SER A 55 -11.02 0.14 0.60
CA SER A 55 -9.84 -0.18 1.41
C SER A 55 -8.87 0.98 1.43
N THR A 56 -8.13 1.11 2.53
CA THR A 56 -7.03 2.05 2.68
C THR A 56 -5.78 1.29 3.07
N THR A 57 -4.73 1.47 2.29
CA THR A 57 -3.42 0.87 2.58
C THR A 57 -2.56 1.89 3.33
N LEU A 58 -2.10 1.49 4.50
CA LEU A 58 -1.27 2.33 5.37
C LEU A 58 0.11 1.71 5.54
N VAL A 59 1.13 2.55 5.61
CA VAL A 59 2.50 2.10 5.90
C VAL A 59 2.65 1.97 7.41
N THR A 60 3.05 0.79 7.89
CA THR A 60 3.28 0.57 9.31
C THR A 60 4.53 1.30 9.79
N VAL A 61 4.72 1.42 11.11
CA VAL A 61 5.95 1.98 11.68
C VAL A 61 7.17 1.20 11.21
N LYS A 62 7.05 -0.13 11.16
CA LYS A 62 8.11 -1.00 10.63
C LYS A 62 8.38 -0.71 9.15
N GLY A 63 7.31 -0.51 8.37
CA GLY A 63 7.43 -0.17 6.95
C GLY A 63 8.09 1.19 6.75
N GLN A 64 7.74 2.18 7.55
CA GLN A 64 8.37 3.49 7.48
C GLN A 64 9.87 3.41 7.69
N LYS A 65 10.31 2.69 8.71
CA LYS A 65 11.73 2.49 8.99
C LYS A 65 12.43 1.74 7.85
N TYR A 66 11.78 0.72 7.33
CA TYR A 66 12.30 -0.06 6.22
C TYR A 66 12.55 0.81 4.99
N PHE A 67 11.56 1.60 4.58
CA PHE A 67 11.66 2.43 3.39
C PHE A 67 12.64 3.58 3.57
N ILE A 68 12.69 4.20 4.76
CA ILE A 68 13.66 5.25 5.05
C ILE A 68 15.09 4.71 4.89
N ASN A 69 15.38 3.56 5.47
CA ASN A 69 16.70 2.92 5.34
C ASN A 69 17.02 2.58 3.90
N LEU A 70 16.04 2.10 3.15
CA LEU A 70 16.23 1.77 1.74
C LEU A 70 16.54 3.00 0.90
N PHE A 71 15.81 4.11 1.12
CA PHE A 71 16.05 5.35 0.42
C PHE A 71 17.41 5.97 0.76
N LEU A 72 17.84 5.89 2.00
CA LEU A 72 19.16 6.36 2.42
C LEU A 72 20.27 5.57 1.72
N LYS A 73 20.11 4.27 1.56
CA LYS A 73 21.08 3.43 0.84
C LYS A 73 21.13 3.80 -0.64
N GLN A 74 20.00 4.10 -1.25
CA GLN A 74 19.96 4.48 -2.66
C GLN A 74 20.52 5.89 -2.90
N ALA A 75 20.43 6.77 -1.92
CA ALA A 75 20.95 8.14 -2.01
C ALA A 75 22.46 8.23 -1.77
N ALA A 76 23.06 7.18 -1.24
CA ALA A 76 24.48 7.19 -0.91
C ALA A 76 25.39 7.01 -2.14
#